data_b2a73004baea3d6ebbc6063638299f3b
#
_entry.id   b2a73004baea3d6ebbc6063638299f3b
#
_cell.length_a   1.000
_cell.length_b   1.000
_cell.length_c   1.000
_cell.angle_alpha   90.00
_cell.angle_beta   90.00
_cell.angle_gamma   90.00
#
_symmetry.space_group_name_H-M   'P 1'
#
loop_
_entity.id
_entity.type
_entity.pdbx_description
1 polymer ?
#
loop_
_entity_poly.entity_id
_entity_poly.type
_entity_poly.pdbx_seq_one_letter_code
_entity_poly.pdbx_strand_id
1 'polypeptide(L)'
;MGVATAEKSHIRVDRQGRAWIKGTSYRVHDIAIDHIVHGFSPEEIHYQHYGEPTLAQIHAALSYYFDHQAELDAELAAQIKDFEALRVRTGQSPVVQRL
;
A
#
# COMPACT_ATOMS: atom_id res chain seq x y z
N MET A 1 -21.35 -20.88 8.28
CA MET A 1 -20.90 -20.76 8.01
C MET A 1 -19.74 -20.19 8.07
N GLY A 2 -19.04 -20.16 8.83
CA GLY A 2 -17.88 -19.49 8.94
C GLY A 2 -16.92 -19.70 7.89
N VAL A 3 -17.22 -20.53 7.17
CA VAL A 3 -16.56 -20.83 6.10
C VAL A 3 -16.13 -19.75 5.35
N ALA A 4 -16.98 -18.95 5.16
CA ALA A 4 -16.75 -17.88 4.34
C ALA A 4 -15.63 -17.06 4.75
N THR A 5 -15.41 -16.93 5.95
CA THR A 5 -14.46 -16.08 6.38
C THR A 5 -13.13 -16.53 6.17
N ALA A 6 -12.88 -17.70 6.37
CA ALA A 6 -11.55 -18.18 6.31
C ALA A 6 -10.98 -18.04 4.97
N GLU A 7 -11.68 -18.33 3.97
CA GLU A 7 -11.11 -18.30 2.72
C GLU A 7 -11.09 -17.02 2.11
N LYS A 8 -11.80 -16.12 2.65
CA LYS A 8 -11.85 -14.86 2.03
C LYS A 8 -10.74 -13.99 2.44
N SER A 9 -9.95 -14.38 3.38
CA SER A 9 -8.93 -13.48 3.84
C SER A 9 -7.74 -13.54 2.93
N HIS A 10 -7.49 -12.49 2.21
CA HIS A 10 -6.32 -12.35 1.40
C HIS A 10 -5.25 -11.55 2.16
N ILE A 11 -5.56 -11.13 3.38
CA ILE A 11 -4.68 -10.25 4.13
C ILE A 11 -4.16 -10.94 5.38
N ARG A 12 -2.88 -10.77 5.65
CA ARG A 12 -2.23 -11.31 6.82
C ARG A 12 -1.60 -10.16 7.59
N VAL A 13 -1.75 -10.12 8.88
CA VAL A 13 -1.16 -9.07 9.69
C VAL A 13 0.00 -9.70 10.47
N ASP A 14 1.18 -9.11 10.39
CA ASP A 14 2.35 -9.68 11.04
C ASP A 14 2.45 -9.22 12.49
N ARG A 15 3.51 -9.59 13.16
CA ARG A 15 3.67 -9.29 14.56
C ARG A 15 3.81 -7.82 14.85
N GLN A 16 4.31 -7.07 13.88
CA GLN A 16 4.45 -5.65 14.04
C GLN A 16 3.18 -4.90 13.66
N GLY A 17 2.13 -5.61 13.30
CA GLY A 17 0.86 -4.98 12.94
C GLY A 17 0.79 -4.55 11.48
N ARG A 18 1.73 -4.98 10.65
CA ARG A 18 1.72 -4.60 9.25
C ARG A 18 0.88 -5.60 8.46
N ALA A 19 0.09 -5.08 7.56
CA ALA A 19 -0.81 -5.92 6.75
C ALA A 19 -0.17 -6.27 5.42
N TRP A 20 -0.19 -7.53 5.08
CA TRP A 20 0.41 -8.05 3.87
C TRP A 20 -0.63 -8.79 3.05
N ILE A 21 -0.42 -8.85 1.75
CA ILE A 21 -1.26 -9.66 0.89
C ILE A 21 -0.68 -11.06 0.97
N LYS A 22 -1.46 -12.03 1.41
CA LYS A 22 -1.00 -13.39 1.60
C LYS A 22 -0.41 -13.95 0.33
N GLY A 23 0.68 -14.65 0.49
CA GLY A 23 1.31 -15.29 -0.65
C GLY A 23 2.14 -14.38 -1.53
N THR A 24 2.27 -13.13 -1.15
CA THR A 24 3.07 -12.20 -1.93
C THR A 24 4.00 -11.43 -1.02
N SER A 25 4.87 -10.65 -1.57
CA SER A 25 5.72 -9.78 -0.80
C SER A 25 5.19 -8.35 -0.80
N TYR A 26 3.92 -8.16 -1.20
CA TYR A 26 3.33 -6.84 -1.22
C TYR A 26 2.53 -6.58 0.05
N ARG A 27 2.65 -5.38 0.57
CA ARG A 27 1.87 -4.96 1.72
C ARG A 27 0.63 -4.23 1.22
N VAL A 28 -0.40 -4.19 2.06
CA VAL A 28 -1.58 -3.40 1.75
C VAL A 28 -1.17 -1.95 1.51
N HIS A 29 -0.22 -1.48 2.29
CA HIS A 29 0.35 -0.15 2.19
C HIS A 29 0.88 0.12 0.76
N ASP A 30 1.55 -0.85 0.14
CA ASP A 30 2.08 -0.67 -1.21
C ASP A 30 0.95 -0.44 -2.22
N ILE A 31 -0.13 -1.17 -2.08
CA ILE A 31 -1.26 -1.05 -2.98
C ILE A 31 -1.99 0.27 -2.72
N ALA A 32 -2.07 0.68 -1.46
CA ALA A 32 -2.70 1.94 -1.12
C ALA A 32 -1.94 3.11 -1.73
N ILE A 33 -0.62 3.06 -1.73
CA ILE A 33 0.18 4.12 -2.32
C ILE A 33 -0.12 4.19 -3.82
N ASP A 34 -0.15 3.07 -4.49
CA ASP A 34 -0.41 3.07 -5.92
C ASP A 34 -1.77 3.69 -6.22
N HIS A 35 -2.76 3.38 -5.40
CA HIS A 35 -4.10 3.88 -5.64
C HIS A 35 -4.25 5.34 -5.25
N ILE A 36 -3.78 5.71 -4.09
CA ILE A 36 -4.01 7.05 -3.55
C ILE A 36 -3.01 8.07 -4.07
N VAL A 37 -1.75 7.71 -4.08
CA VAL A 37 -0.71 8.66 -4.49
C VAL A 37 -0.55 8.73 -6.00
N HIS A 38 -0.55 7.58 -6.64
CA HIS A 38 -0.35 7.55 -8.08
C HIS A 38 -1.64 7.56 -8.90
N GLY A 39 -2.77 7.39 -8.21
CA GLY A 39 -4.06 7.44 -8.91
C GLY A 39 -4.37 6.24 -9.77
N PHE A 40 -3.70 5.13 -9.54
CA PHE A 40 -3.93 3.96 -10.36
C PHE A 40 -5.22 3.24 -9.97
N SER A 41 -5.95 2.75 -10.94
CA SER A 41 -7.12 1.91 -10.69
C SER A 41 -6.61 0.53 -10.31
N PRO A 42 -7.45 -0.34 -9.74
CA PRO A 42 -7.03 -1.70 -9.42
C PRO A 42 -6.50 -2.43 -10.64
N GLU A 43 -7.09 -2.22 -11.79
CA GLU A 43 -6.63 -2.86 -13.02
C GLU A 43 -5.25 -2.35 -13.42
N GLU A 44 -5.02 -1.07 -13.24
CA GLU A 44 -3.73 -0.50 -13.56
C GLU A 44 -2.65 -1.01 -12.60
N ILE A 45 -3.00 -1.18 -11.32
CA ILE A 45 -2.06 -1.72 -10.35
C ILE A 45 -1.68 -3.15 -10.75
N HIS A 46 -2.67 -3.94 -11.11
CA HIS A 46 -2.45 -5.31 -11.53
C HIS A 46 -1.50 -5.35 -12.72
N TYR A 47 -1.73 -4.48 -13.67
CA TYR A 47 -0.94 -4.42 -14.87
C TYR A 47 0.48 -3.93 -14.58
N GLN A 48 0.61 -2.93 -13.73
CA GLN A 48 1.91 -2.35 -13.40
C GLN A 48 2.81 -3.34 -12.71
N HIS A 49 2.24 -4.29 -12.00
CA HIS A 49 3.01 -5.29 -11.29
C HIS A 49 3.04 -6.62 -12.05
N TYR A 50 2.79 -6.54 -13.35
CA TYR A 50 2.90 -7.69 -14.25
C TYR A 50 2.00 -8.86 -13.85
N GLY A 51 0.83 -8.54 -13.36
CA GLY A 51 -0.15 -9.58 -13.07
C GLY A 51 -0.12 -10.13 -11.66
N GLU A 52 0.77 -9.65 -10.84
CA GLU A 52 0.83 -10.09 -9.47
C GLU A 52 0.95 -8.86 -8.61
N PRO A 53 0.06 -8.59 -7.64
CA PRO A 53 -0.99 -9.49 -7.16
C PRO A 53 -2.16 -9.59 -8.14
N THR A 54 -3.06 -10.52 -7.87
CA THR A 54 -4.23 -10.68 -8.70
C THR A 54 -5.21 -9.55 -8.41
N LEU A 55 -6.19 -9.36 -9.28
CA LEU A 55 -7.20 -8.33 -9.05
C LEU A 55 -7.94 -8.58 -7.75
N ALA A 56 -8.24 -9.84 -7.44
CA ALA A 56 -8.95 -10.15 -6.20
C ALA A 56 -8.11 -9.73 -4.99
N GLN A 57 -6.81 -9.95 -5.06
CA GLN A 57 -5.91 -9.57 -3.98
C GLN A 57 -5.83 -8.05 -3.85
N ILE A 58 -5.81 -7.36 -4.98
CA ILE A 58 -5.74 -5.90 -4.98
C ILE A 58 -7.01 -5.31 -4.38
N HIS A 59 -8.16 -5.83 -4.78
CA HIS A 59 -9.43 -5.36 -4.23
C HIS A 59 -9.51 -5.64 -2.73
N ALA A 60 -8.99 -6.80 -2.29
CA ALA A 60 -8.98 -7.12 -0.88
C ALA A 60 -8.07 -6.16 -0.12
N ALA A 61 -6.94 -5.81 -0.70
CA ALA A 61 -6.01 -4.87 -0.07
C ALA A 61 -6.64 -3.49 0.04
N LEU A 62 -7.33 -3.04 -1.00
CA LEU A 62 -7.98 -1.75 -0.96
C LEU A 62 -9.15 -1.75 0.03
N SER A 63 -9.86 -2.86 0.13
CA SER A 63 -10.93 -2.99 1.10
C SER A 63 -10.37 -2.87 2.52
N TYR A 64 -9.27 -3.55 2.79
CA TYR A 64 -8.62 -3.47 4.09
C TYR A 64 -8.15 -2.04 4.34
N TYR A 65 -7.59 -1.39 3.34
CA TYR A 65 -7.11 -0.03 3.47
C TYR A 65 -8.25 0.89 3.87
N PHE A 66 -9.39 0.81 3.20
CA PHE A 66 -10.49 1.70 3.51
C PHE A 66 -11.10 1.40 4.87
N ASP A 67 -11.03 0.15 5.34
CA ASP A 67 -11.53 -0.20 6.66
C ASP A 67 -10.58 0.30 7.75
N HIS A 68 -9.30 0.50 7.42
CA HIS A 68 -8.31 0.93 8.40
C HIS A 68 -7.64 2.22 7.93
N GLN A 69 -8.41 3.05 7.24
CA GLN A 69 -7.86 4.21 6.56
C GLN A 69 -7.09 5.16 7.46
N ALA A 70 -7.63 5.48 8.60
CA ALA A 70 -6.98 6.43 9.48
C ALA A 70 -5.59 5.94 9.91
N GLU A 71 -5.47 4.68 10.24
CA GLU A 71 -4.20 4.12 10.66
C GLU A 71 -3.21 4.06 9.53
N LEU A 72 -3.66 3.63 8.38
CA LEU A 72 -2.78 3.50 7.23
C LEU A 72 -2.38 4.85 6.67
N ASP A 73 -3.27 5.81 6.69
CA ASP A 73 -2.94 7.14 6.23
C ASP A 73 -1.92 7.79 7.16
N ALA A 74 -2.00 7.53 8.45
CA ALA A 74 -1.02 8.06 9.39
C ALA A 74 0.35 7.44 9.11
N GLU A 75 0.37 6.16 8.80
CA GLU A 75 1.60 5.47 8.48
C GLU A 75 2.21 6.02 7.20
N LEU A 76 1.38 6.26 6.19
CA LEU A 76 1.85 6.81 4.93
C LEU A 76 2.38 8.21 5.12
N ALA A 77 1.69 9.01 5.89
CA ALA A 77 2.13 10.38 6.13
C ALA A 77 3.47 10.41 6.85
N ALA A 78 3.67 9.50 7.80
CA ALA A 78 4.92 9.42 8.52
C ALA A 78 6.05 9.02 7.59
N GLN A 79 5.80 8.09 6.70
CA GLN A 79 6.80 7.66 5.76
C GLN A 79 7.18 8.75 4.77
N ILE A 80 6.21 9.49 4.29
CA ILE A 80 6.46 10.56 3.36
C ILE A 80 7.29 11.63 4.04
N LYS A 81 6.98 11.91 5.30
CA LYS A 81 7.70 12.91 6.05
C LYS A 81 9.14 12.49 6.24
N ASP A 82 9.36 11.23 6.59
CA ASP A 82 10.71 10.73 6.81
C ASP A 82 11.50 10.78 5.51
N PHE A 83 10.89 10.47 4.42
CA PHE A 83 11.54 10.46 3.14
C PHE A 83 11.95 11.88 2.75
N GLU A 84 11.10 12.84 3.00
CA GLU A 84 11.39 14.21 2.69
C GLU A 84 12.50 14.76 3.57
N ALA A 85 12.50 14.39 4.84
CA ALA A 85 13.54 14.82 5.75
C ALA A 85 14.89 14.28 5.29
N LEU A 86 14.90 13.05 4.81
CA LEU A 86 16.12 12.45 4.33
C LEU A 86 16.61 13.19 3.10
N ARG A 87 15.72 13.55 2.20
CA ARG A 87 16.10 14.25 1.00
C ARG A 87 16.69 15.60 1.31
N VAL A 88 16.13 16.28 2.28
CA VAL A 88 16.61 17.59 2.65
C VAL A 88 18.00 17.44 3.25
N ARG A 89 18.20 16.42 4.08
CA ARG A 89 19.51 16.22 4.70
C ARG A 89 20.60 15.90 3.71
N THR A 90 20.25 15.25 2.63
CA THR A 90 21.24 14.91 1.63
C THR A 90 21.40 16.01 0.61
N GLY A 91 20.65 17.09 0.77
CA GLY A 91 20.76 18.19 -0.16
C GLY A 91 19.99 18.02 -1.45
N GLN A 92 19.14 17.02 -1.51
CA GLN A 92 18.37 16.78 -2.71
C GLN A 92 16.96 17.22 -2.52
N SER A 93 16.67 18.40 -2.88
CA SER A 93 15.34 18.93 -2.77
C SER A 93 14.73 18.96 -4.17
N PRO A 94 13.52 18.52 -4.33
CA PRO A 94 12.88 18.54 -5.64
C PRO A 94 12.74 19.94 -6.15
N VAL A 95 12.56 20.87 -5.26
CA VAL A 95 12.38 22.24 -5.68
C VAL A 95 13.66 22.75 -6.29
N VAL A 96 14.75 22.46 -5.67
CA VAL A 96 16.03 22.90 -6.16
C VAL A 96 16.28 22.30 -7.52
N GLN A 97 15.96 21.07 -7.68
CA GLN A 97 16.21 20.42 -8.92
C GLN A 97 15.42 20.96 -10.07
N ARG A 98 14.28 21.51 -9.78
CA ARG A 98 13.48 22.02 -10.82
C ARG A 98 13.92 23.37 -11.25
N LEU A 99 14.67 24.02 -10.50
CA LEU A 99 15.17 25.30 -10.86
C LEU A 99 16.39 25.15 -11.72
#